data_17da1bfe7e13dca4be77e0c8b3ce96b2
#
_entry.id   17da1bfe7e13dca4be77e0c8b3ce96b2
#
_cell.length_a   1.000
_cell.length_b   1.000
_cell.length_c   1.000
_cell.angle_alpha   90.00
_cell.angle_beta   90.00
_cell.angle_gamma   90.00
#
_symmetry.space_group_name_H-M   'P 1'
#
loop_
_entity.id
_entity.type
_entity.pdbx_description
1 polymer ?
#
loop_
_entity_poly.entity_id
_entity_poly.type
_entity_poly.pdbx_seq_one_letter_code
_entity_poly.pdbx_strand_id
1 'polypeptide(L)' 'MFFETPTQVKFWGPDGGHYTAGIAYKNEIICGCCGGVFEIEEIIEDAKNDGVMPIIPYELWVDLVSEIAGDDL' A
#
# COMPACT_ATOMS: atom_id res chain seq x y z
N MET A 1 -9.99 11.87 -6.65
CA MET A 1 -9.51 11.89 -5.26
C MET A 1 -9.70 10.51 -4.64
N PHE A 2 -8.65 9.91 -4.20
CA PHE A 2 -8.70 8.53 -3.70
C PHE A 2 -8.96 8.45 -2.19
N PHE A 3 -8.37 9.36 -1.42
CA PHE A 3 -8.52 9.34 0.04
C PHE A 3 -8.82 10.74 0.55
N GLU A 4 -9.93 10.88 1.25
CA GLU A 4 -10.34 12.18 1.77
C GLU A 4 -9.65 12.50 3.10
N THR A 5 -9.23 11.47 3.82
CA THR A 5 -8.52 11.63 5.08
C THR A 5 -7.25 10.80 5.06
N PRO A 6 -6.24 11.16 5.84
CA PRO A 6 -5.03 10.35 5.93
C PRO A 6 -5.38 8.92 6.37
N THR A 7 -4.96 7.95 5.60
CA THR A 7 -5.30 6.55 5.84
C THR A 7 -4.04 5.70 5.79
N GLN A 8 -3.84 4.87 6.81
CA GLN A 8 -2.72 3.93 6.82
C GLN A 8 -2.97 2.83 5.81
N VAL A 9 -1.98 2.59 4.96
CA VAL A 9 -2.09 1.60 3.90
C VAL A 9 -0.78 0.85 3.73
N LYS A 10 -0.86 -0.29 3.05
CA LYS A 10 0.30 -0.93 2.46
C LYS A 10 0.22 -0.70 0.96
N PHE A 11 1.28 -0.26 0.36
CA PHE A 11 1.30 0.03 -1.07
C PHE A 11 2.47 -0.65 -1.76
N TRP A 12 2.28 -0.95 -3.03
CA TRP A 12 3.32 -1.58 -3.84
C TRP A 12 4.39 -0.56 -4.17
N GLY A 13 5.56 -0.73 -3.57
CA GLY A 13 6.66 0.22 -3.76
C GLY A 13 7.27 0.09 -5.15
N PRO A 14 7.32 1.19 -5.91
CA PRO A 14 7.84 1.12 -7.27
C PRO A 14 9.32 0.76 -7.36
N ASP A 15 10.07 1.04 -6.32
CA ASP A 15 11.52 0.79 -6.34
C ASP A 15 11.91 -0.60 -5.86
N GLY A 16 11.07 -1.24 -5.08
CA GLY A 16 11.47 -2.48 -4.43
C GLY A 16 10.66 -3.70 -4.82
N GLY A 17 9.53 -3.51 -5.45
CA GLY A 17 8.67 -4.64 -5.80
C GLY A 17 8.16 -5.37 -4.57
N HIS A 18 7.80 -4.63 -3.51
CA HIS A 18 7.24 -5.21 -2.29
C HIS A 18 6.31 -4.20 -1.63
N TYR A 19 5.45 -4.71 -0.75
CA TYR A 19 4.52 -3.83 -0.04
C TYR A 19 5.23 -3.10 1.09
N THR A 20 4.96 -1.80 1.19
CA THR A 20 5.56 -0.91 2.15
C THR A 20 4.48 -0.14 2.90
N ALA A 21 4.68 0.11 4.17
CA ALA A 21 3.73 0.90 4.96
C ALA A 21 3.81 2.37 4.57
N GLY A 22 2.66 3.01 4.50
CA GLY A 22 2.58 4.43 4.18
C GLY A 22 1.26 5.04 4.61
N ILE A 23 1.13 6.34 4.36
CA ILE A 23 -0.10 7.08 4.62
C ILE A 23 -0.61 7.60 3.29
N ALA A 24 -1.83 7.19 2.94
CA ALA A 24 -2.49 7.68 1.73
C ALA A 24 -3.36 8.87 2.06
N TYR A 25 -3.24 9.93 1.30
CA TYR A 25 -4.05 11.12 1.46
C TYR A 25 -4.21 11.80 0.11
N LYS A 26 -5.46 12.07 -0.26
CA LYS A 26 -5.79 12.62 -1.58
C LYS A 26 -5.25 11.70 -2.68
N ASN A 27 -4.36 12.18 -3.51
CA ASN A 27 -3.82 11.40 -4.63
C ASN A 27 -2.37 10.97 -4.38
N GLU A 28 -1.92 11.05 -3.13
CA GLU A 28 -0.52 10.79 -2.81
C GLU A 28 -0.39 9.79 -1.68
N ILE A 29 0.75 9.11 -1.63
CA ILE A 29 1.10 8.24 -0.52
C ILE A 29 2.46 8.68 0.00
N ILE A 30 2.55 8.89 1.32
CA ILE A 30 3.80 9.23 1.97
C ILE A 30 4.38 7.94 2.53
N CYS A 31 5.58 7.60 2.09
CA CYS A 31 6.25 6.39 2.55
C CYS A 31 6.61 6.52 4.02
N GLY A 32 6.22 5.52 4.82
CA GLY A 32 6.54 5.52 6.25
C GLY A 32 7.99 5.20 6.54
N CYS A 33 8.70 4.67 5.57
CA CYS A 33 10.09 4.25 5.72
C CYS A 33 11.07 5.40 5.48
N CYS A 34 10.88 6.14 4.39
CA CYS A 34 11.82 7.17 3.98
C CYS A 34 11.21 8.57 3.90
N GLY A 35 9.89 8.69 4.09
CA GLY A 35 9.21 9.97 4.00
C GLY A 35 9.01 10.47 2.58
N GLY A 36 9.33 9.66 1.58
CA GLY A 36 9.13 10.02 0.19
C GLY A 36 7.65 10.08 -0.16
N VAL A 37 7.32 10.92 -1.13
CA VAL A 37 5.94 11.08 -1.58
C VAL A 37 5.79 10.47 -2.96
N PHE A 38 4.78 9.61 -3.14
CA PHE A 38 4.49 8.97 -4.40
C PHE A 38 3.07 9.30 -4.85
N GLU A 39 2.88 9.41 -6.15
CA GLU A 39 1.54 9.60 -6.69
C GLU A 39 0.83 8.25 -6.77
N ILE A 40 -0.43 8.21 -6.34
CA ILE A 40 -1.22 6.98 -6.33
C ILE A 40 -1.33 6.40 -7.75
N GLU A 41 -1.51 7.24 -8.76
CA GLU A 41 -1.60 6.80 -10.13
C GLU A 41 -0.36 6.04 -10.58
N GLU A 42 0.81 6.52 -10.17
CA GLU A 42 2.07 5.87 -10.50
C GLU A 42 2.18 4.50 -9.84
N ILE A 43 1.75 4.41 -8.59
CA ILE A 43 1.73 3.15 -7.87
C ILE A 43 0.77 2.16 -8.51
N ILE A 44 -0.40 2.62 -8.92
CA ILE A 44 -1.38 1.78 -9.59
C ILE A 44 -0.80 1.20 -10.89
N GLU A 45 -0.12 2.02 -11.67
CA GLU A 45 0.47 1.58 -12.92
C GLU A 45 1.56 0.53 -12.71
N ASP A 46 2.44 0.77 -11.74
CA ASP A 46 3.51 -0.19 -11.44
C ASP A 46 2.94 -1.52 -10.96
N ALA A 47 1.96 -1.48 -10.07
CA ALA A 47 1.33 -2.68 -9.57
C ALA A 47 0.61 -3.44 -10.67
N LYS A 48 -0.01 -2.73 -11.59
CA LYS A 48 -0.69 -3.34 -12.71
C LYS A 48 0.30 -4.09 -13.60
N ASN A 49 1.48 -3.52 -13.82
CA ASN A 49 2.52 -4.17 -14.60
C ASN A 49 3.04 -5.44 -13.91
N ASP A 50 3.04 -5.44 -12.59
CA ASP A 50 3.50 -6.58 -11.81
C ASP A 50 2.37 -7.57 -11.48
N GLY A 51 1.13 -7.23 -11.82
CA GLY A 51 -0.01 -8.10 -11.59
C GLY A 51 -0.42 -8.22 -10.13
N VAL A 52 -0.19 -7.18 -9.34
CA VAL A 52 -0.51 -7.18 -7.92
C VAL A 52 -1.45 -6.03 -7.57
N MET A 53 -2.05 -6.11 -6.39
CA MET A 53 -2.91 -5.04 -5.90
C MET A 53 -2.06 -3.84 -5.48
N PRO A 54 -2.38 -2.63 -5.97
CA PRO A 54 -1.52 -1.47 -5.72
C PRO A 54 -1.54 -0.96 -4.28
N ILE A 55 -2.70 -0.92 -3.67
CA ILE A 55 -2.86 -0.34 -2.35
C ILE A 55 -3.83 -1.19 -1.56
N ILE A 56 -3.43 -1.53 -0.33
CA ILE A 56 -4.26 -2.32 0.57
C ILE A 56 -4.42 -1.53 1.86
N PRO A 57 -5.65 -1.14 2.24
CA PRO A 57 -5.86 -0.50 3.54
C PRO A 57 -5.24 -1.34 4.65
N TYR A 58 -4.62 -0.69 5.63
CA TYR A 58 -3.89 -1.39 6.67
C TYR A 58 -4.74 -2.43 7.39
N GLU A 59 -6.02 -2.13 7.63
CA GLU A 59 -6.93 -3.06 8.27
C GLU A 59 -7.09 -4.35 7.46
N LEU A 60 -7.22 -4.22 6.15
CA LEU A 60 -7.32 -5.39 5.28
C LEU A 60 -5.99 -6.13 5.20
N TRP A 61 -4.89 -5.41 5.25
CA TRP A 61 -3.57 -6.03 5.24
C TRP A 61 -3.38 -6.94 6.45
N VAL A 62 -3.77 -6.45 7.63
CA VAL A 62 -3.67 -7.23 8.86
C VAL A 62 -4.53 -8.48 8.76
N ASP A 63 -5.74 -8.35 8.23
CA ASP A 63 -6.62 -9.49 8.05
C ASP A 63 -6.04 -10.52 7.08
N LEU A 64 -5.45 -10.06 5.98
CA LEU A 64 -4.84 -10.96 5.01
C LEU A 64 -3.65 -11.71 5.62
N VAL A 65 -2.81 -11.00 6.34
CA VAL A 65 -1.66 -11.61 7.00
C VAL A 65 -2.10 -12.59 8.06
N SER A 66 -3.12 -12.23 8.85
CA SER A 66 -3.67 -13.13 9.86
C SER A 66 -4.26 -14.38 9.24
N GLU A 67 -4.93 -14.24 8.10
CA GLU A 67 -5.52 -15.37 7.41
C GLU A 67 -4.45 -16.33 6.89
N ILE A 68 -3.35 -15.80 6.40
CA ILE A 68 -2.25 -16.62 5.90
C ILE A 68 -1.51 -17.30 7.05
N ALA A 69 -1.24 -16.55 8.12
CA ALA A 69 -0.47 -17.05 9.25
C ALA A 69 -1.32 -17.66 10.36
N GLY A 70 -2.63 -17.42 10.32
CA GLY A 70 -3.53 -17.83 11.40
C GLY A 70 -3.63 -19.33 11.61
N ASP A 71 -3.37 -20.08 10.57
CA ASP A 71 -3.44 -21.54 10.66
C ASP A 71 -2.32 -22.13 11.51
N ASP A 72 -1.30 -21.34 11.76
CA ASP A 72 -0.18 -21.79 12.58
C ASP A 72 -0.41 -21.59 14.07
N LEU A 73 -1.51 -20.97 14.41
CA LEU A 73 -1.88 -20.76 15.81
C LEU A 73 -2.88 -21.83 16.30
#